data_302f8416eb6a3396be9a22f4993955bb
#
_entry.id   302f8416eb6a3396be9a22f4993955bb
#
_cell.length_a   1.000
_cell.length_b   1.000
_cell.length_c   1.000
_cell.angle_alpha   90.00
_cell.angle_beta   90.00
_cell.angle_gamma   90.00
#
_symmetry.space_group_name_H-M   'P 1'
#
loop_
_entity.id
_entity.type
_entity.pdbx_description
1 polymer ?
#
loop_
_entity_poly.entity_id
_entity_poly.type
_entity_poly.pdbx_seq_one_letter_code
_entity_poly.pdbx_strand_id
1 'polypeptide(L)'
;MDVFNFSKQTIADTNVKVFTVPSGVSYYIKNVTISGQNTGGDIKVTYSTGLEINLTVSPKNAISMDDERCLPSGGSILIESSYDGIVVEVNGLIV
;
A
#
# COMPACT_ATOMS: atom_id res chain seq x y z
N MET A 1 4.76 16.94 -14.06
CA MET A 1 4.60 16.35 -12.73
C MET A 1 4.94 14.88 -12.81
N ASP A 2 5.82 14.43 -11.96
CA ASP A 2 6.26 13.04 -11.98
C ASP A 2 5.25 12.12 -11.29
N VAL A 3 5.23 10.89 -11.73
CA VAL A 3 4.39 9.85 -11.14
C VAL A 3 5.26 8.85 -10.37
N PHE A 4 4.65 8.15 -9.44
CA PHE A 4 5.29 7.01 -8.78
C PHE A 4 4.37 5.80 -8.82
N ASN A 5 4.98 4.63 -8.77
CA ASN A 5 4.27 3.36 -8.67
C ASN A 5 5.16 2.39 -7.89
N PHE A 6 4.66 1.91 -6.77
CA PHE A 6 5.35 0.92 -5.94
C PHE A 6 4.48 -0.31 -5.77
N SER A 7 5.12 -1.46 -5.79
CA SER A 7 4.45 -2.73 -5.58
C SER A 7 5.27 -3.57 -4.60
N LYS A 8 4.61 -4.08 -3.58
CA LYS A 8 5.20 -5.00 -2.60
C LYS A 8 4.22 -6.12 -2.32
N GLN A 9 4.74 -7.27 -1.94
CA GLN A 9 3.91 -8.38 -1.49
C GLN A 9 4.10 -8.62 -0.01
N THR A 10 3.05 -9.15 0.62
CA THR A 10 3.09 -9.48 2.03
C THR A 10 4.00 -10.67 2.30
N ILE A 11 4.60 -10.65 3.48
CA ILE A 11 5.31 -11.78 4.08
C ILE A 11 4.55 -12.08 5.36
N ALA A 12 4.12 -13.33 5.55
CA ALA A 12 3.26 -13.72 6.66
C ALA A 12 3.80 -13.22 8.00
N ASP A 13 2.91 -12.60 8.77
CA ASP A 13 3.18 -12.11 10.13
C ASP A 13 4.33 -11.12 10.24
N THR A 14 4.57 -10.37 9.16
CA THR A 14 5.67 -9.40 9.07
C THR A 14 5.13 -8.07 8.55
N ASN A 15 5.61 -6.97 9.14
CA ASN A 15 5.37 -5.64 8.58
C ASN A 15 6.29 -5.43 7.39
N VAL A 16 5.71 -5.12 6.24
CA VAL A 16 6.45 -4.82 5.02
C VAL A 16 6.22 -3.36 4.66
N LYS A 17 7.30 -2.62 4.48
CA LYS A 17 7.21 -1.23 4.06
C LYS A 17 7.08 -1.17 2.54
N VAL A 18 6.01 -0.54 2.05
CA VAL A 18 5.81 -0.35 0.60
C VAL A 18 6.78 0.69 0.07
N PHE A 19 6.87 1.83 0.75
CA PHE A 19 7.82 2.90 0.40
C PHE A 19 8.01 3.86 1.58
N THR A 20 9.05 4.67 1.46
CA THR A 20 9.25 5.87 2.29
C THR A 20 9.35 7.06 1.35
N VAL A 21 8.62 8.12 1.65
CA VAL A 21 8.67 9.36 0.85
C VAL A 21 10.03 10.02 1.02
N PRO A 22 10.76 10.28 -0.08
CA PRO A 22 12.07 10.91 0.00
C PRO A 22 12.02 12.32 0.58
N SER A 23 13.17 12.77 1.09
CA SER A 23 13.36 14.15 1.51
C SER A 23 13.06 15.13 0.39
N GLY A 24 12.41 16.23 0.72
CA GLY A 24 12.19 17.34 -0.20
C GLY A 24 11.00 17.21 -1.13
N VAL A 25 10.26 16.09 -1.06
CA VAL A 25 9.05 15.88 -1.85
C VAL A 25 7.92 15.36 -0.98
N SER A 26 6.71 15.40 -1.54
CA SER A 26 5.54 14.74 -0.97
C SER A 26 4.96 13.80 -2.00
N TYR A 27 4.28 12.75 -1.55
CA TYR A 27 3.58 11.82 -2.43
C TYR A 27 2.08 12.05 -2.30
N TYR A 28 1.43 12.35 -3.42
CA TYR A 28 -0.02 12.42 -3.49
C TYR A 28 -0.51 11.08 -4.00
N ILE A 29 -1.15 10.31 -3.13
CA ILE A 29 -1.60 8.96 -3.45
C ILE A 29 -2.91 9.03 -4.21
N LYS A 30 -2.96 8.41 -5.38
CA LYS A 30 -4.14 8.37 -6.23
C LYS A 30 -4.91 7.06 -6.06
N ASN A 31 -4.20 5.94 -5.97
CA ASN A 31 -4.84 4.63 -5.95
C ASN A 31 -4.00 3.62 -5.18
N VAL A 32 -4.71 2.76 -4.47
CA VAL A 32 -4.14 1.58 -3.80
C VAL A 32 -4.89 0.36 -4.32
N THR A 33 -4.18 -0.58 -4.92
CA THR A 33 -4.74 -1.82 -5.40
C THR A 33 -4.17 -2.99 -4.62
N ILE A 34 -5.07 -3.85 -4.12
CA ILE A 34 -4.70 -5.02 -3.34
C ILE A 34 -5.14 -6.24 -4.10
N SER A 35 -4.19 -7.09 -4.46
CA SER A 35 -4.44 -8.31 -5.24
C SER A 35 -4.18 -9.54 -4.37
N GLY A 36 -5.17 -10.41 -4.26
CA GLY A 36 -5.09 -11.61 -3.42
C GLY A 36 -4.18 -12.69 -3.98
N GLN A 37 -3.87 -12.63 -5.26
CA GLN A 37 -3.07 -13.66 -5.94
C GLN A 37 -3.68 -15.05 -5.72
N ASN A 38 -2.88 -16.04 -5.34
CA ASN A 38 -3.36 -17.41 -5.22
C ASN A 38 -4.09 -17.70 -3.91
N THR A 39 -3.75 -16.98 -2.84
CA THR A 39 -4.25 -17.31 -1.50
C THR A 39 -5.30 -16.33 -0.98
N GLY A 40 -5.18 -15.07 -1.30
CA GLY A 40 -5.99 -14.04 -0.66
C GLY A 40 -5.75 -13.98 0.84
N GLY A 41 -6.64 -13.34 1.56
CA GLY A 41 -6.63 -13.27 3.02
C GLY A 41 -6.78 -11.85 3.55
N ASP A 42 -6.60 -11.72 4.86
CA ASP A 42 -6.69 -10.43 5.55
C ASP A 42 -5.42 -9.62 5.32
N ILE A 43 -5.60 -8.32 5.17
CA ILE A 43 -4.47 -7.40 5.07
C ILE A 43 -4.79 -6.10 5.81
N LYS A 44 -3.77 -5.57 6.47
CA LYS A 44 -3.83 -4.27 7.11
C LYS A 44 -2.85 -3.34 6.39
N VAL A 45 -3.34 -2.19 5.97
CA VAL A 45 -2.54 -1.13 5.35
C VAL A 45 -2.50 0.04 6.32
N THR A 46 -1.31 0.43 6.74
CA THR A 46 -1.13 1.51 7.71
C THR A 46 -0.35 2.65 7.09
N TYR A 47 -0.92 3.84 7.14
CA TYR A 47 -0.27 5.06 6.70
C TYR A 47 0.43 5.70 7.89
N SER A 48 1.60 6.26 7.68
CA SER A 48 2.37 6.95 8.73
C SER A 48 1.61 8.12 9.38
N THR A 49 0.58 8.63 8.70
CA THR A 49 -0.31 9.67 9.24
C THR A 49 -1.31 9.15 10.27
N GLY A 50 -1.35 7.84 10.50
CA GLY A 50 -2.22 7.21 11.49
C GLY A 50 -3.44 6.48 10.92
N LEU A 51 -3.70 6.60 9.63
CA LEU A 51 -4.81 5.88 9.01
C LEU A 51 -4.47 4.40 8.92
N GLU A 52 -5.44 3.55 9.29
CA GLU A 52 -5.32 2.11 9.19
C GLU A 52 -6.53 1.57 8.44
N ILE A 53 -6.28 0.75 7.42
CA ILE A 53 -7.31 0.12 6.60
C ILE A 53 -7.17 -1.39 6.74
N ASN A 54 -8.26 -2.05 7.14
CA ASN A 54 -8.33 -3.50 7.29
C ASN A 54 -9.26 -4.05 6.23
N LEU A 55 -8.77 -4.99 5.43
CA LEU A 55 -9.50 -5.58 4.31
C LEU A 55 -9.32 -7.09 4.28
N THR A 56 -10.24 -7.75 3.59
CA THR A 56 -10.09 -9.14 3.19
C THR A 56 -10.22 -9.21 1.68
N VAL A 57 -9.23 -9.81 1.02
CA VAL A 57 -9.24 -9.99 -0.42
C VAL A 57 -9.32 -11.48 -0.74
N SER A 58 -10.21 -11.84 -1.68
CA SER A 58 -10.38 -13.23 -2.08
C SER A 58 -9.25 -13.67 -3.01
N PRO A 59 -8.95 -14.99 -3.09
CA PRO A 59 -7.99 -15.50 -4.05
C PRO A 59 -8.34 -15.08 -5.47
N LYS A 60 -7.34 -14.69 -6.26
CA LYS A 60 -7.46 -14.29 -7.66
C LYS A 60 -8.34 -13.08 -7.90
N ASN A 61 -8.68 -12.34 -6.85
CA ASN A 61 -9.41 -11.09 -6.94
C ASN A 61 -8.53 -9.92 -6.54
N ALA A 62 -8.96 -8.72 -6.91
CA ALA A 62 -8.29 -7.49 -6.54
C ALA A 62 -9.31 -6.47 -6.08
N ILE A 63 -8.88 -5.63 -5.13
CA ILE A 63 -9.65 -4.48 -4.66
C ILE A 63 -8.84 -3.24 -5.03
N SER A 64 -9.47 -2.33 -5.76
CA SER A 64 -8.85 -1.06 -6.12
C SER A 64 -9.57 0.05 -5.38
N MET A 65 -8.80 0.89 -4.69
CA MET A 65 -9.34 2.00 -3.92
C MET A 65 -8.75 3.30 -4.42
N ASP A 66 -9.62 4.24 -4.77
CA ASP A 66 -9.17 5.61 -4.99
C ASP A 66 -8.81 6.20 -3.64
N ASP A 67 -7.66 6.85 -3.61
CA ASP A 67 -7.18 7.52 -2.42
C ASP A 67 -6.69 8.91 -2.84
N GLU A 68 -7.02 9.91 -2.06
CA GLU A 68 -6.62 11.28 -2.35
C GLU A 68 -5.90 11.87 -1.14
N ARG A 69 -4.87 11.18 -0.69
CA ARG A 69 -4.09 11.55 0.48
C ARG A 69 -2.72 11.99 0.09
N CYS A 70 -2.22 12.97 0.82
CA CYS A 70 -0.85 13.45 0.66
C CYS A 70 0.00 12.94 1.81
N LEU A 71 1.12 12.30 1.49
CA LEU A 71 2.11 11.90 2.49
C LEU A 71 3.32 12.82 2.39
N PRO A 72 3.68 13.46 3.50
CA PRO A 72 4.84 14.35 3.50
C PRO A 72 6.16 13.56 3.45
N SER A 73 7.23 14.28 3.22
CA SER A 73 8.60 13.78 3.32
C SER A 73 8.79 12.95 4.59
N GLY A 74 9.37 11.78 4.45
CA GLY A 74 9.55 10.83 5.57
C GLY A 74 8.35 9.95 5.85
N GLY A 75 7.21 10.23 5.24
CA GLY A 75 6.01 9.39 5.38
C GLY A 75 6.19 8.01 4.74
N SER A 76 5.35 7.07 5.14
CA SER A 76 5.45 5.70 4.65
C SER A 76 4.11 5.00 4.67
N ILE A 77 4.04 3.88 3.97
CA ILE A 77 2.94 2.93 4.04
C ILE A 77 3.51 1.57 4.40
N LEU A 78 2.92 0.94 5.41
CA LEU A 78 3.24 -0.41 5.86
C LEU A 78 2.07 -1.33 5.55
N ILE A 79 2.38 -2.58 5.24
CA ILE A 79 1.38 -3.62 5.05
C ILE A 79 1.70 -4.81 5.94
N GLU A 80 0.64 -5.47 6.43
CA GLU A 80 0.77 -6.64 7.29
C GLU A 80 -0.37 -7.62 6.99
N SER A 81 -0.03 -8.90 6.95
CA SER A 81 -1.01 -9.98 6.74
C SER A 81 -0.51 -11.24 7.42
N SER A 82 -1.43 -12.16 7.74
CA SER A 82 -1.09 -13.52 8.17
C SER A 82 -0.72 -14.42 6.98
N TYR A 83 -0.79 -13.90 5.77
CA TYR A 83 -0.57 -14.66 4.53
C TYR A 83 0.54 -14.06 3.70
N ASP A 84 1.31 -14.94 3.01
CA ASP A 84 2.30 -14.51 2.03
C ASP A 84 1.65 -14.15 0.72
N GLY A 85 2.29 -13.25 -0.04
CA GLY A 85 2.03 -13.09 -1.46
C GLY A 85 0.82 -12.24 -1.83
N ILE A 86 0.18 -11.55 -0.89
CA ILE A 86 -0.82 -10.54 -1.23
C ILE A 86 -0.06 -9.32 -1.76
N VAL A 87 -0.37 -8.91 -2.98
CA VAL A 87 0.34 -7.81 -3.63
C VAL A 87 -0.39 -6.50 -3.39
N VAL A 88 0.34 -5.51 -2.92
CA VAL A 88 -0.18 -4.13 -2.74
C VAL A 88 0.58 -3.21 -3.69
N GLU A 89 -0.17 -2.53 -4.55
CA GLU A 89 0.36 -1.55 -5.47
C GLU A 89 -0.18 -0.18 -5.11
N VAL A 90 0.71 0.80 -5.00
CA VAL A 90 0.36 2.18 -4.68
C VAL A 90 0.92 3.08 -5.76
N ASN A 91 0.07 3.93 -6.31
CA ASN A 91 0.51 4.89 -7.33
C ASN A 91 -0.03 6.29 -7.04
N GLY A 92 0.61 7.26 -7.64
CA GLY A 92 0.22 8.66 -7.50
C GLY A 92 1.22 9.61 -8.13
N LEU A 93 1.26 10.81 -7.56
CA LEU A 93 2.04 11.93 -8.07
C LEU A 93 3.09 12.36 -7.05
N ILE A 94 4.25 12.73 -7.56
CA ILE A 94 5.32 13.34 -6.75
C ILE A 94 5.12 14.86 -6.82
N VAL A 95 4.94 15.46 -5.69
CA VAL A 95 4.71 16.90 -5.59
C VAL A 95 5.69 17.63 -4.69
#